data_612c2791a192b3f92893484e70b3220f
#
_entry.id   612c2791a192b3f92893484e70b3220f
#
_cell.length_a   1.000
_cell.length_b   1.000
_cell.length_c   1.000
_cell.angle_alpha   90.00
_cell.angle_beta   90.00
_cell.angle_gamma   90.00
#
_symmetry.space_group_name_H-M   'P 1'
#
loop_
_entity.id
_entity.type
_entity.pdbx_description
1 polymer ?
#
loop_
_entity_poly.entity_id
_entity_poly.type
_entity_poly.pdbx_seq_one_letter_code
_entity_poly.pdbx_strand_id
1 'polypeptide(L)'
;AIVLKPDYVEAHSNLGNILQAQGKLKESESSFRQVIALKPDYAEAYSNLGNVLQVQGNLKEAENNFRKSITLKPNYAEAHSNLGNILQGQGKLNEAETSYKNAIALKPNLAKAHNNLGVLLKDLGRLGEACSAFIKAINLNPNFDDAYLNLGVAIKNVRFKSLNVELYPLLIRMLSTGNFARPEDLAPSVLSLLKHDPLIKNSLLDKNFPIRLEDINSIISNLDKLRLLHHLMRVCPLP
;
A
#
# COMPACT_ATOMS: atom_id res chain seq x y z
N ALA A 1 -20.73 -9.19 -31.25
CA ALA A 1 -19.80 -10.32 -31.28
C ALA A 1 -20.45 -11.59 -30.69
N ILE A 2 -20.94 -11.59 -29.43
CA ILE A 2 -21.53 -12.77 -28.77
C ILE A 2 -22.76 -13.31 -29.50
N VAL A 3 -23.63 -12.46 -30.05
CA VAL A 3 -24.79 -12.87 -30.84
C VAL A 3 -24.40 -13.62 -32.13
N LEU A 4 -23.26 -13.19 -32.73
CA LEU A 4 -22.77 -13.79 -34.00
C LEU A 4 -21.86 -15.01 -33.74
N LYS A 5 -21.23 -15.08 -32.58
CA LYS A 5 -20.30 -16.13 -32.17
C LYS A 5 -20.42 -16.37 -30.67
N PRO A 6 -21.40 -17.18 -30.22
CA PRO A 6 -21.68 -17.41 -28.80
C PRO A 6 -20.53 -18.07 -28.02
N ASP A 7 -19.63 -18.75 -28.69
CA ASP A 7 -18.47 -19.46 -28.16
C ASP A 7 -17.20 -18.58 -28.09
N TYR A 8 -17.32 -17.25 -28.34
CA TYR A 8 -16.19 -16.34 -28.35
C TYR A 8 -15.77 -15.97 -26.93
N VAL A 9 -14.80 -16.70 -26.39
CA VAL A 9 -14.28 -16.61 -25.02
C VAL A 9 -13.86 -15.17 -24.66
N GLU A 10 -13.11 -14.49 -25.54
CA GLU A 10 -12.63 -13.13 -25.30
C GLU A 10 -13.79 -12.11 -25.22
N ALA A 11 -14.86 -12.32 -25.99
CA ALA A 11 -16.03 -11.43 -25.93
C ALA A 11 -16.77 -11.57 -24.61
N HIS A 12 -16.93 -12.79 -24.09
CA HIS A 12 -17.52 -13.04 -22.77
C HIS A 12 -16.64 -12.51 -21.65
N SER A 13 -15.31 -12.67 -21.76
CA SER A 13 -14.35 -12.12 -20.78
C SER A 13 -14.41 -10.58 -20.73
N ASN A 14 -14.40 -9.94 -21.90
CA ASN A 14 -14.51 -8.48 -22.00
C ASN A 14 -15.86 -7.97 -21.48
N LEU A 15 -16.95 -8.65 -21.80
CA LEU A 15 -18.27 -8.33 -21.26
C LEU A 15 -18.29 -8.43 -19.74
N GLY A 16 -17.72 -9.51 -19.18
CA GLY A 16 -17.59 -9.68 -17.73
C GLY A 16 -16.88 -8.52 -17.05
N ASN A 17 -15.75 -8.09 -17.62
CA ASN A 17 -14.98 -6.95 -17.11
C ASN A 17 -15.78 -5.63 -17.18
N ILE A 18 -16.47 -5.37 -18.28
CA ILE A 18 -17.30 -4.16 -18.45
C ILE A 18 -18.46 -4.17 -17.44
N LEU A 19 -19.15 -5.29 -17.29
CA LEU A 19 -20.25 -5.44 -16.35
C LEU A 19 -19.80 -5.26 -14.90
N GLN A 20 -18.62 -5.78 -14.54
CA GLN A 20 -18.01 -5.57 -13.23
C GLN A 20 -17.74 -4.07 -12.98
N ALA A 21 -17.17 -3.37 -13.96
CA ALA A 21 -16.91 -1.92 -13.86
C ALA A 21 -18.21 -1.10 -13.74
N GLN A 22 -19.32 -1.60 -14.29
CA GLN A 22 -20.66 -1.00 -14.16
C GLN A 22 -21.38 -1.40 -12.85
N GLY A 23 -20.78 -2.22 -11.99
CA GLY A 23 -21.42 -2.74 -10.78
C GLY A 23 -22.48 -3.81 -11.02
N LYS A 24 -22.65 -4.29 -12.25
CA LYS A 24 -23.60 -5.36 -12.63
C LYS A 24 -22.99 -6.74 -12.30
N LEU A 25 -22.85 -7.02 -10.99
CA LEU A 25 -22.06 -8.14 -10.51
C LEU A 25 -22.62 -9.50 -10.89
N LYS A 26 -23.96 -9.68 -10.93
CA LYS A 26 -24.60 -10.96 -11.30
C LYS A 26 -24.38 -11.30 -12.77
N GLU A 27 -24.51 -10.31 -13.64
CA GLU A 27 -24.29 -10.48 -15.09
C GLU A 27 -22.79 -10.70 -15.39
N SER A 28 -21.90 -10.01 -14.65
CA SER A 28 -20.45 -10.22 -14.74
C SER A 28 -20.07 -11.65 -14.32
N GLU A 29 -20.63 -12.14 -13.21
CA GLU A 29 -20.47 -13.53 -12.76
C GLU A 29 -20.89 -14.53 -13.83
N SER A 30 -22.09 -14.34 -14.39
CA SER A 30 -22.60 -15.20 -15.48
C SER A 30 -21.65 -15.23 -16.68
N SER A 31 -21.12 -14.06 -17.07
CA SER A 31 -20.17 -13.94 -18.18
C SER A 31 -18.88 -14.71 -17.91
N PHE A 32 -18.28 -14.60 -16.70
CA PHE A 32 -17.06 -15.34 -16.38
C PHE A 32 -17.30 -16.84 -16.20
N ARG A 33 -18.47 -17.27 -15.70
CA ARG A 33 -18.84 -18.68 -15.67
C ARG A 33 -18.99 -19.26 -17.08
N GLN A 34 -19.52 -18.48 -18.04
CA GLN A 34 -19.55 -18.87 -19.44
C GLN A 34 -18.12 -19.01 -20.04
N VAL A 35 -17.21 -18.09 -19.71
CA VAL A 35 -15.80 -18.21 -20.11
C VAL A 35 -15.19 -19.51 -19.59
N ILE A 36 -15.42 -19.85 -18.31
CA ILE A 36 -14.91 -21.06 -17.68
C ILE A 36 -15.52 -22.32 -18.32
N ALA A 37 -16.79 -22.29 -18.68
CA ALA A 37 -17.46 -23.41 -19.37
C ALA A 37 -16.86 -23.64 -20.77
N LEU A 38 -16.57 -22.58 -21.52
CA LEU A 38 -15.96 -22.64 -22.84
C LEU A 38 -14.47 -22.99 -22.81
N LYS A 39 -13.74 -22.53 -21.76
CA LYS A 39 -12.30 -22.72 -21.59
C LYS A 39 -11.96 -22.99 -20.13
N PRO A 40 -12.03 -24.25 -19.67
CA PRO A 40 -11.84 -24.63 -18.25
C PRO A 40 -10.42 -24.45 -17.71
N ASP A 41 -9.44 -24.20 -18.57
CA ASP A 41 -8.04 -23.96 -18.23
C ASP A 41 -7.64 -22.47 -18.24
N TYR A 42 -8.63 -21.56 -18.35
CA TYR A 42 -8.38 -20.13 -18.44
C TYR A 42 -8.23 -19.50 -17.03
N ALA A 43 -7.01 -19.46 -16.53
CA ALA A 43 -6.69 -19.00 -15.18
C ALA A 43 -7.21 -17.60 -14.86
N GLU A 44 -7.14 -16.67 -15.82
CA GLU A 44 -7.62 -15.30 -15.66
C GLU A 44 -9.13 -15.22 -15.42
N ALA A 45 -9.92 -16.11 -16.04
CA ALA A 45 -11.38 -16.15 -15.82
C ALA A 45 -11.73 -16.55 -14.38
N TYR A 46 -11.01 -17.51 -13.81
CA TYR A 46 -11.16 -17.87 -12.40
C TYR A 46 -10.77 -16.70 -11.48
N SER A 47 -9.67 -16.01 -11.77
CA SER A 47 -9.28 -14.84 -10.98
C SER A 47 -10.32 -13.72 -11.05
N ASN A 48 -10.85 -13.43 -12.23
CA ASN A 48 -11.88 -12.41 -12.42
C ASN A 48 -13.21 -12.80 -11.75
N LEU A 49 -13.63 -14.06 -11.86
CA LEU A 49 -14.77 -14.57 -11.12
C LEU A 49 -14.57 -14.45 -9.60
N GLY A 50 -13.37 -14.78 -9.11
CA GLY A 50 -12.98 -14.58 -7.71
C GLY A 50 -13.14 -13.13 -7.25
N ASN A 51 -12.74 -12.16 -8.07
CA ASN A 51 -12.92 -10.74 -7.79
C ASN A 51 -14.40 -10.34 -7.69
N VAL A 52 -15.24 -10.81 -8.62
CA VAL A 52 -16.69 -10.54 -8.59
C VAL A 52 -17.33 -11.12 -7.34
N LEU A 53 -17.03 -12.38 -7.02
CA LEU A 53 -17.54 -13.07 -5.84
C LEU A 53 -17.08 -12.42 -4.53
N GLN A 54 -15.85 -11.89 -4.48
CA GLN A 54 -15.35 -11.11 -3.34
C GLN A 54 -16.20 -9.87 -3.10
N VAL A 55 -16.52 -9.11 -4.15
CA VAL A 55 -17.36 -7.91 -4.04
C VAL A 55 -18.79 -8.26 -3.63
N GLN A 56 -19.31 -9.43 -4.03
CA GLN A 56 -20.62 -9.95 -3.61
C GLN A 56 -20.62 -10.49 -2.16
N GLY A 57 -19.46 -10.61 -1.50
CA GLY A 57 -19.32 -11.19 -0.16
C GLY A 57 -19.22 -12.72 -0.13
N ASN A 58 -19.18 -13.38 -1.29
CA ASN A 58 -19.08 -14.85 -1.39
C ASN A 58 -17.63 -15.33 -1.20
N LEU A 59 -17.03 -15.03 -0.03
CA LEU A 59 -15.59 -15.18 0.23
C LEU A 59 -15.08 -16.61 0.06
N LYS A 60 -15.86 -17.62 0.45
CA LYS A 60 -15.45 -19.04 0.30
C LYS A 60 -15.32 -19.46 -1.16
N GLU A 61 -16.27 -19.06 -2.00
CA GLU A 61 -16.22 -19.37 -3.43
C GLU A 61 -15.14 -18.54 -4.13
N ALA A 62 -14.94 -17.28 -3.73
CA ALA A 62 -13.84 -16.45 -4.21
C ALA A 62 -12.48 -17.09 -3.92
N GLU A 63 -12.27 -17.60 -2.69
CA GLU A 63 -11.04 -18.35 -2.31
C GLU A 63 -10.80 -19.53 -3.26
N ASN A 64 -11.83 -20.35 -3.50
CA ASN A 64 -11.73 -21.52 -4.36
C ASN A 64 -11.33 -21.13 -5.79
N ASN A 65 -11.90 -20.05 -6.31
CA ASN A 65 -11.60 -19.56 -7.66
C ASN A 65 -10.17 -19.01 -7.75
N PHE A 66 -9.68 -18.25 -6.76
CA PHE A 66 -8.28 -17.81 -6.75
C PHE A 66 -7.30 -18.99 -6.64
N ARG A 67 -7.58 -19.98 -5.79
CA ARG A 67 -6.76 -21.19 -5.69
C ARG A 67 -6.74 -21.97 -7.02
N LYS A 68 -7.88 -22.07 -7.71
CA LYS A 68 -7.96 -22.71 -9.04
C LYS A 68 -7.16 -21.92 -10.08
N SER A 69 -7.27 -20.60 -10.08
CA SER A 69 -6.46 -19.71 -10.93
C SER A 69 -4.96 -19.95 -10.72
N ILE A 70 -4.50 -20.01 -9.47
CA ILE A 70 -3.10 -20.26 -9.10
C ILE A 70 -2.66 -21.68 -9.52
N THR A 71 -3.53 -22.68 -9.38
CA THR A 71 -3.23 -24.06 -9.85
C THR A 71 -3.00 -24.11 -11.34
N LEU A 72 -3.81 -23.37 -12.13
CA LEU A 72 -3.69 -23.29 -13.59
C LEU A 72 -2.50 -22.43 -14.03
N LYS A 73 -2.18 -21.37 -13.28
CA LYS A 73 -1.10 -20.43 -13.57
C LYS A 73 -0.37 -20.07 -12.28
N PRO A 74 0.61 -20.89 -11.84
CA PRO A 74 1.30 -20.69 -10.57
C PRO A 74 2.05 -19.36 -10.42
N ASN A 75 2.44 -18.74 -11.54
CA ASN A 75 3.13 -17.45 -11.59
C ASN A 75 2.19 -16.24 -11.74
N TYR A 76 0.90 -16.40 -11.42
CA TYR A 76 -0.06 -15.30 -11.52
C TYR A 76 -0.07 -14.45 -10.23
N ALA A 77 0.81 -13.45 -10.18
CA ALA A 77 1.03 -12.62 -9.00
C ALA A 77 -0.24 -11.95 -8.47
N GLU A 78 -1.10 -11.45 -9.37
CA GLU A 78 -2.35 -10.81 -8.99
C GLU A 78 -3.32 -11.78 -8.30
N ALA A 79 -3.39 -13.04 -8.74
CA ALA A 79 -4.22 -14.07 -8.10
C ALA A 79 -3.72 -14.40 -6.69
N HIS A 80 -2.39 -14.48 -6.49
CA HIS A 80 -1.80 -14.62 -5.15
C HIS A 80 -2.14 -13.43 -4.24
N SER A 81 -2.04 -12.19 -4.74
CA SER A 81 -2.38 -11.00 -3.96
C SER A 81 -3.86 -10.97 -3.58
N ASN A 82 -4.76 -11.33 -4.50
CA ASN A 82 -6.19 -11.38 -4.25
C ASN A 82 -6.58 -12.51 -3.28
N LEU A 83 -5.93 -13.67 -3.37
CA LEU A 83 -6.07 -14.75 -2.38
C LEU A 83 -5.67 -14.25 -0.99
N GLY A 84 -4.58 -13.49 -0.88
CA GLY A 84 -4.16 -12.86 0.37
C GLY A 84 -5.25 -11.98 0.98
N ASN A 85 -5.95 -11.17 0.17
CA ASN A 85 -7.05 -10.33 0.64
C ASN A 85 -8.20 -11.16 1.22
N ILE A 86 -8.57 -12.26 0.56
CA ILE A 86 -9.64 -13.16 1.04
C ILE A 86 -9.23 -13.81 2.36
N LEU A 87 -8.00 -14.33 2.43
CA LEU A 87 -7.49 -15.00 3.61
C LEU A 87 -7.37 -14.06 4.81
N GLN A 88 -6.94 -12.80 4.58
CA GLN A 88 -6.93 -11.76 5.62
C GLN A 88 -8.35 -11.47 6.12
N GLY A 89 -9.32 -11.30 5.22
CA GLY A 89 -10.73 -11.09 5.57
C GLY A 89 -11.35 -12.26 6.35
N GLN A 90 -10.81 -13.47 6.20
CA GLN A 90 -11.20 -14.68 6.95
C GLN A 90 -10.42 -14.86 8.27
N GLY A 91 -9.47 -13.97 8.60
CA GLY A 91 -8.60 -14.10 9.78
C GLY A 91 -7.46 -15.12 9.63
N LYS A 92 -7.24 -15.68 8.43
CA LYS A 92 -6.15 -16.63 8.12
C LYS A 92 -4.84 -15.87 7.84
N LEU A 93 -4.35 -15.12 8.86
CA LEU A 93 -3.32 -14.09 8.68
C LEU A 93 -1.97 -14.65 8.18
N ASN A 94 -1.54 -15.83 8.63
CA ASN A 94 -0.29 -16.44 8.20
C ASN A 94 -0.35 -16.87 6.71
N GLU A 95 -1.48 -17.43 6.27
CA GLU A 95 -1.68 -17.79 4.87
C GLU A 95 -1.77 -16.54 3.98
N ALA A 96 -2.40 -15.47 4.48
CA ALA A 96 -2.47 -14.17 3.81
C ALA A 96 -1.07 -13.58 3.60
N GLU A 97 -0.22 -13.57 4.65
CA GLU A 97 1.16 -13.10 4.56
C GLU A 97 1.95 -13.89 3.50
N THR A 98 1.83 -15.21 3.52
CA THR A 98 2.46 -16.09 2.53
C THR A 98 2.00 -15.75 1.11
N SER A 99 0.69 -15.56 0.91
CA SER A 99 0.12 -15.24 -0.39
C SER A 99 0.61 -13.88 -0.92
N TYR A 100 0.69 -12.85 -0.08
CA TYR A 100 1.25 -11.55 -0.48
C TYR A 100 2.76 -11.64 -0.80
N LYS A 101 3.54 -12.40 0.00
CA LYS A 101 4.97 -12.61 -0.28
C LYS A 101 5.19 -13.34 -1.61
N ASN A 102 4.36 -14.33 -1.93
CA ASN A 102 4.41 -15.01 -3.23
C ASN A 102 4.09 -14.05 -4.38
N ALA A 103 3.06 -13.20 -4.22
CA ALA A 103 2.73 -12.18 -5.22
C ALA A 103 3.92 -11.23 -5.46
N ILE A 104 4.58 -10.78 -4.40
CA ILE A 104 5.75 -9.89 -4.46
C ILE A 104 6.96 -10.59 -5.08
N ALA A 105 7.20 -11.86 -4.74
CA ALA A 105 8.30 -12.64 -5.31
C ALA A 105 8.13 -12.83 -6.82
N LEU A 106 6.88 -13.09 -7.28
CA LEU A 106 6.54 -13.25 -8.69
C LEU A 106 6.56 -11.91 -9.45
N LYS A 107 6.13 -10.82 -8.81
CA LYS A 107 6.06 -9.48 -9.41
C LYS A 107 6.48 -8.43 -8.39
N PRO A 108 7.81 -8.17 -8.27
CA PRO A 108 8.35 -7.26 -7.24
C PRO A 108 7.88 -5.80 -7.37
N ASN A 109 7.38 -5.39 -8.54
CA ASN A 109 6.84 -4.06 -8.79
C ASN A 109 5.31 -3.96 -8.63
N LEU A 110 4.65 -4.94 -8.02
CA LEU A 110 3.22 -4.92 -7.75
C LEU A 110 2.93 -4.06 -6.49
N ALA A 111 2.78 -2.74 -6.67
CA ALA A 111 2.56 -1.79 -5.58
C ALA A 111 1.40 -2.19 -4.65
N LYS A 112 0.29 -2.72 -5.21
CA LYS A 112 -0.85 -3.20 -4.43
C LYS A 112 -0.48 -4.32 -3.46
N ALA A 113 0.36 -5.29 -3.87
CA ALA A 113 0.76 -6.39 -2.99
C ALA A 113 1.61 -5.90 -1.82
N HIS A 114 2.52 -4.94 -2.06
CA HIS A 114 3.29 -4.29 -0.99
C HIS A 114 2.37 -3.53 -0.02
N ASN A 115 1.41 -2.75 -0.52
CA ASN A 115 0.46 -2.05 0.34
C ASN A 115 -0.38 -3.03 1.18
N ASN A 116 -0.91 -4.09 0.57
CA ASN A 116 -1.74 -5.08 1.26
C ASN A 116 -0.95 -5.85 2.33
N LEU A 117 0.30 -6.22 2.02
CA LEU A 117 1.21 -6.78 3.03
C LEU A 117 1.45 -5.79 4.17
N GLY A 118 1.64 -4.51 3.85
CA GLY A 118 1.79 -3.45 4.86
C GLY A 118 0.58 -3.34 5.78
N VAL A 119 -0.65 -3.41 5.24
CA VAL A 119 -1.89 -3.41 6.03
C VAL A 119 -1.93 -4.61 6.96
N LEU A 120 -1.66 -5.81 6.45
CA LEU A 120 -1.60 -7.03 7.27
C LEU A 120 -0.57 -6.92 8.39
N LEU A 121 0.64 -6.46 8.08
CA LEU A 121 1.73 -6.29 9.07
C LEU A 121 1.38 -5.25 10.15
N LYS A 122 0.70 -4.16 9.77
CA LYS A 122 0.18 -3.16 10.70
C LYS A 122 -0.85 -3.79 11.65
N ASP A 123 -1.78 -4.57 11.14
CA ASP A 123 -2.81 -5.25 11.93
C ASP A 123 -2.20 -6.30 12.89
N LEU A 124 -1.05 -6.89 12.52
CA LEU A 124 -0.23 -7.75 13.37
C LEU A 124 0.66 -6.99 14.37
N GLY A 125 0.63 -5.64 14.40
CA GLY A 125 1.48 -4.82 15.25
C GLY A 125 2.94 -4.71 14.80
N ARG A 126 3.30 -5.26 13.64
CA ARG A 126 4.67 -5.24 13.06
C ARG A 126 4.91 -3.93 12.30
N LEU A 127 4.79 -2.79 13.01
CA LEU A 127 4.74 -1.44 12.42
C LEU A 127 5.97 -1.07 11.59
N GLY A 128 7.17 -1.50 12.00
CA GLY A 128 8.41 -1.22 11.25
C GLY A 128 8.40 -1.86 9.85
N GLU A 129 7.98 -3.12 9.79
CA GLU A 129 7.85 -3.85 8.51
C GLU A 129 6.69 -3.31 7.67
N ALA A 130 5.58 -2.91 8.30
CA ALA A 130 4.46 -2.26 7.64
C ALA A 130 4.90 -0.96 6.97
N CYS A 131 5.63 -0.09 7.67
CA CYS A 131 6.18 1.14 7.10
C CYS A 131 7.07 0.86 5.89
N SER A 132 7.96 -0.13 5.98
CA SER A 132 8.82 -0.51 4.85
C SER A 132 8.02 -0.97 3.63
N ALA A 133 6.95 -1.73 3.85
CA ALA A 133 6.07 -2.20 2.79
C ALA A 133 5.30 -1.03 2.14
N PHE A 134 4.76 -0.08 2.92
CA PHE A 134 4.09 1.11 2.39
C PHE A 134 5.03 2.02 1.61
N ILE A 135 6.24 2.26 2.13
CA ILE A 135 7.29 3.03 1.42
C ILE A 135 7.58 2.39 0.06
N LYS A 136 7.73 1.06 0.03
CA LYS A 136 7.95 0.35 -1.23
C LYS A 136 6.78 0.49 -2.20
N ALA A 137 5.53 0.42 -1.71
CA ALA A 137 4.34 0.64 -2.53
C ALA A 137 4.31 2.05 -3.13
N ILE A 138 4.64 3.08 -2.34
CA ILE A 138 4.70 4.48 -2.76
C ILE A 138 5.82 4.70 -3.79
N ASN A 139 7.01 4.13 -3.56
CA ASN A 139 8.13 4.24 -4.50
C ASN A 139 7.82 3.60 -5.86
N LEU A 140 7.00 2.53 -5.87
CA LEU A 140 6.54 1.88 -7.09
C LEU A 140 5.40 2.64 -7.78
N ASN A 141 4.55 3.28 -7.02
CA ASN A 141 3.45 4.12 -7.52
C ASN A 141 3.32 5.38 -6.66
N PRO A 142 3.98 6.50 -7.05
CA PRO A 142 3.95 7.74 -6.30
C PRO A 142 2.56 8.40 -6.15
N ASN A 143 1.56 7.96 -6.90
CA ASN A 143 0.18 8.44 -6.81
C ASN A 143 -0.74 7.43 -6.10
N PHE A 144 -0.19 6.53 -5.30
CA PHE A 144 -0.98 5.55 -4.55
C PHE A 144 -1.42 6.13 -3.20
N ASP A 145 -2.50 6.90 -3.20
CA ASP A 145 -2.99 7.64 -2.03
C ASP A 145 -3.28 6.74 -0.82
N ASP A 146 -3.84 5.54 -1.05
CA ASP A 146 -4.08 4.56 0.03
C ASP A 146 -2.79 4.18 0.77
N ALA A 147 -1.66 4.05 0.05
CA ALA A 147 -0.40 3.72 0.68
C ALA A 147 0.15 4.87 1.54
N TYR A 148 -0.06 6.13 1.14
CA TYR A 148 0.25 7.29 1.98
C TYR A 148 -0.63 7.36 3.22
N LEU A 149 -1.95 7.14 3.09
CA LEU A 149 -2.88 7.08 4.22
C LEU A 149 -2.47 6.00 5.22
N ASN A 150 -2.18 4.80 4.72
CA ASN A 150 -1.76 3.66 5.54
C ASN A 150 -0.41 3.93 6.22
N LEU A 151 0.55 4.54 5.51
CA LEU A 151 1.83 4.96 6.08
C LEU A 151 1.61 5.97 7.20
N GLY A 152 0.77 6.98 7.00
CA GLY A 152 0.44 7.99 7.99
C GLY A 152 -0.11 7.37 9.28
N VAL A 153 -1.04 6.44 9.15
CA VAL A 153 -1.60 5.71 10.31
C VAL A 153 -0.51 4.86 11.00
N ALA A 154 0.34 4.18 10.22
CA ALA A 154 1.37 3.31 10.78
C ALA A 154 2.44 4.10 11.54
N ILE A 155 2.91 5.23 11.02
CA ILE A 155 3.99 6.02 11.65
C ILE A 155 3.53 6.87 12.82
N LYS A 156 2.24 7.20 12.95
CA LYS A 156 1.69 8.00 14.06
C LYS A 156 2.20 7.55 15.44
N ASN A 157 2.33 6.25 15.63
CA ASN A 157 2.76 5.65 16.91
C ASN A 157 4.20 5.14 16.89
N VAL A 158 4.94 5.35 15.79
CA VAL A 158 6.33 4.89 15.68
C VAL A 158 7.27 5.93 16.29
N ARG A 159 8.22 5.46 17.09
CA ARG A 159 9.39 6.24 17.52
C ARG A 159 10.61 5.66 16.83
N PHE A 160 11.17 6.42 15.90
CA PHE A 160 12.34 6.00 15.14
C PHE A 160 13.56 5.96 16.06
N LYS A 161 14.33 4.86 15.97
CA LYS A 161 15.56 4.65 16.74
C LYS A 161 16.82 4.99 15.93
N SER A 162 16.68 5.23 14.65
CA SER A 162 17.73 5.56 13.70
C SER A 162 17.21 6.44 12.58
N LEU A 163 18.14 7.09 11.87
CA LEU A 163 17.84 7.90 10.71
C LEU A 163 17.28 7.02 9.58
N ASN A 164 16.21 7.49 8.94
CA ASN A 164 15.68 6.93 7.70
C ASN A 164 15.37 8.06 6.71
N VAL A 165 16.34 8.37 5.85
CA VAL A 165 16.25 9.47 4.88
C VAL A 165 15.21 9.22 3.78
N GLU A 166 14.86 7.96 3.49
CA GLU A 166 13.84 7.62 2.48
C GLU A 166 12.44 8.13 2.87
N LEU A 167 12.21 8.32 4.18
CA LEU A 167 10.96 8.88 4.69
C LEU A 167 10.84 10.39 4.45
N TYR A 168 11.92 11.14 4.30
CA TYR A 168 11.87 12.61 4.24
C TYR A 168 10.97 13.13 3.12
N PRO A 169 11.16 12.75 1.84
CA PRO A 169 10.31 13.24 0.76
C PRO A 169 8.84 12.83 0.93
N LEU A 170 8.58 11.67 1.53
CA LEU A 170 7.22 11.18 1.77
C LEU A 170 6.54 12.00 2.87
N LEU A 171 7.24 12.24 3.99
CA LEU A 171 6.74 13.06 5.09
C LEU A 171 6.53 14.52 4.67
N ILE A 172 7.42 15.08 3.86
CA ILE A 172 7.25 16.43 3.28
C ILE A 172 5.96 16.46 2.45
N ARG A 173 5.73 15.49 1.56
CA ARG A 173 4.50 15.42 0.76
C ARG A 173 3.26 15.30 1.65
N MET A 174 3.29 14.44 2.67
CA MET A 174 2.16 14.24 3.58
C MET A 174 1.83 15.50 4.37
N LEU A 175 2.84 16.20 4.88
CA LEU A 175 2.69 17.46 5.61
C LEU A 175 2.24 18.61 4.70
N SER A 176 2.73 18.65 3.44
CA SER A 176 2.39 19.71 2.48
C SER A 176 0.95 19.65 1.99
N THR A 177 0.45 18.43 1.78
CA THR A 177 -0.91 18.24 1.24
C THR A 177 -1.99 18.23 2.30
N GLY A 178 -1.64 17.83 3.54
CA GLY A 178 -2.60 17.66 4.65
C GLY A 178 -3.67 16.57 4.43
N ASN A 179 -3.62 15.88 3.28
CA ASN A 179 -4.68 14.94 2.89
C ASN A 179 -4.50 13.53 3.48
N PHE A 180 -3.27 13.17 3.86
CA PHE A 180 -2.93 11.79 4.23
C PHE A 180 -2.81 11.55 5.74
N ALA A 181 -2.54 12.59 6.51
CA ALA A 181 -2.52 12.57 7.97
C ALA A 181 -2.55 14.01 8.50
N ARG A 182 -3.05 14.20 9.70
CA ARG A 182 -2.96 15.50 10.36
C ARG A 182 -1.51 15.79 10.75
N PRO A 183 -0.99 17.00 10.53
CA PRO A 183 0.37 17.36 10.91
C PRO A 183 0.69 17.08 12.38
N GLU A 184 -0.24 17.37 13.29
CA GLU A 184 -0.10 17.11 14.72
C GLU A 184 0.05 15.62 15.06
N ASP A 185 -0.56 14.73 14.28
CA ASP A 185 -0.45 13.28 14.44
C ASP A 185 0.94 12.76 13.99
N LEU A 186 1.55 13.40 13.01
CA LEU A 186 2.87 13.04 12.48
C LEU A 186 4.03 13.66 13.27
N ALA A 187 3.80 14.82 13.89
CA ALA A 187 4.85 15.60 14.55
C ALA A 187 5.71 14.78 15.52
N PRO A 188 5.17 13.97 16.44
CA PRO A 188 6.00 13.21 17.38
C PRO A 188 6.92 12.20 16.69
N SER A 189 6.47 11.57 15.62
CA SER A 189 7.25 10.59 14.85
C SER A 189 8.30 11.28 14.00
N VAL A 190 7.94 12.38 13.33
CA VAL A 190 8.88 13.22 12.58
C VAL A 190 9.98 13.76 13.47
N LEU A 191 9.65 14.30 14.65
CA LEU A 191 10.64 14.79 15.61
C LEU A 191 11.55 13.65 16.11
N SER A 192 11.01 12.45 16.33
CA SER A 192 11.83 11.30 16.74
C SER A 192 12.82 10.88 15.64
N LEU A 193 12.42 11.01 14.36
CA LEU A 193 13.30 10.75 13.22
C LEU A 193 14.38 11.82 13.09
N LEU A 194 14.00 13.09 13.19
CA LEU A 194 14.89 14.25 13.06
C LEU A 194 15.97 14.30 14.15
N LYS A 195 15.72 13.75 15.34
CA LYS A 195 16.75 13.63 16.40
C LYS A 195 17.98 12.81 15.98
N HIS A 196 17.83 11.95 14.98
CA HIS A 196 18.92 11.12 14.45
C HIS A 196 19.60 11.75 13.22
N ASP A 197 19.10 12.90 12.74
CA ASP A 197 19.70 13.62 11.62
C ASP A 197 21.00 14.29 12.08
N PRO A 198 22.15 14.03 11.41
CA PRO A 198 23.44 14.61 11.82
C PRO A 198 23.42 16.13 11.82
N LEU A 199 22.69 16.78 10.89
CA LEU A 199 22.60 18.24 10.84
C LEU A 199 21.87 18.80 12.06
N ILE A 200 20.79 18.15 12.48
CA ILE A 200 20.03 18.53 13.69
C ILE A 200 20.84 18.26 14.94
N LYS A 201 21.43 17.06 15.03
CA LYS A 201 22.24 16.66 16.18
C LYS A 201 23.38 17.64 16.40
N ASN A 202 24.17 17.92 15.38
CA ASN A 202 25.33 18.81 15.47
C ASN A 202 24.96 20.29 15.64
N SER A 203 23.79 20.69 15.13
CA SER A 203 23.37 22.11 15.15
C SER A 203 22.55 22.49 16.38
N LEU A 204 21.78 21.59 16.95
CA LEU A 204 20.79 21.88 17.98
C LEU A 204 20.98 21.12 19.29
N LEU A 205 21.44 19.85 19.23
CA LEU A 205 21.47 18.99 20.42
C LEU A 205 22.82 18.94 21.13
N ASP A 206 23.92 19.14 20.41
CA ASP A 206 25.29 19.03 20.95
C ASP A 206 25.87 20.38 21.47
N LYS A 207 25.09 21.47 21.35
CA LYS A 207 25.56 22.80 21.84
C LYS A 207 25.05 23.08 23.23
N ASN A 208 26.01 23.41 24.11
CA ASN A 208 25.70 23.93 25.43
C ASN A 208 25.10 25.34 25.34
N PHE A 209 24.00 25.59 26.03
CA PHE A 209 23.44 26.94 26.17
C PHE A 209 24.40 27.83 27.00
N PRO A 210 24.54 29.13 26.64
CA PRO A 210 23.77 29.91 25.66
C PRO A 210 24.31 29.80 24.24
N ILE A 211 23.38 29.74 23.26
CA ILE A 211 23.68 29.73 21.83
C ILE A 211 24.23 31.11 21.43
N ARG A 212 25.38 31.17 20.78
CA ARG A 212 25.98 32.44 20.30
C ARG A 212 25.27 32.90 19.01
N LEU A 213 25.32 34.21 18.72
CA LEU A 213 24.69 34.79 17.52
C LEU A 213 25.20 34.16 16.19
N GLU A 214 26.49 33.86 16.12
CA GLU A 214 27.14 33.16 15.00
C GLU A 214 26.63 31.72 14.81
N ASP A 215 26.26 31.06 15.91
CA ASP A 215 25.63 29.73 15.88
C ASP A 215 24.20 29.78 15.34
N ILE A 216 23.46 30.86 15.64
CA ILE A 216 22.08 31.06 15.14
C ILE A 216 22.05 31.12 13.61
N ASN A 217 22.97 31.86 12.98
CA ASN A 217 23.04 31.95 11.53
C ASN A 217 23.38 30.59 10.88
N SER A 218 24.26 29.81 11.49
CA SER A 218 24.59 28.44 11.06
C SER A 218 23.39 27.51 11.22
N ILE A 219 22.65 27.63 12.32
CA ILE A 219 21.42 26.87 12.57
C ILE A 219 20.35 27.22 11.54
N ILE A 220 20.11 28.50 11.27
CA ILE A 220 19.15 28.97 10.28
C ILE A 220 19.51 28.44 8.88
N SER A 221 20.78 28.58 8.45
CA SER A 221 21.23 28.05 7.16
C SER A 221 21.10 26.54 7.05
N ASN A 222 21.26 25.81 8.16
CA ASN A 222 21.05 24.37 8.18
C ASN A 222 19.56 24.01 8.23
N LEU A 223 18.73 24.79 8.91
CA LEU A 223 17.26 24.62 8.91
C LEU A 223 16.66 24.81 7.52
N ASP A 224 17.17 25.77 6.73
CA ASP A 224 16.75 25.97 5.34
C ASP A 224 17.06 24.74 4.46
N LYS A 225 18.12 23.99 4.79
CA LYS A 225 18.46 22.71 4.14
C LYS A 225 17.60 21.54 4.59
N LEU A 226 16.98 21.65 5.76
CA LEU A 226 16.13 20.64 6.38
C LEU A 226 14.66 20.86 6.00
N ARG A 227 14.32 20.64 4.74
CA ARG A 227 12.96 20.83 4.23
C ARG A 227 11.87 20.19 5.08
N LEU A 228 12.15 19.05 5.68
CA LEU A 228 11.19 18.37 6.53
C LEU A 228 10.93 19.13 7.83
N LEU A 229 11.98 19.64 8.51
CA LEU A 229 11.82 20.43 9.72
C LEU A 229 11.10 21.75 9.41
N HIS A 230 11.47 22.43 8.34
CA HIS A 230 10.80 23.65 7.88
C HIS A 230 9.31 23.43 7.62
N HIS A 231 8.95 22.34 6.95
CA HIS A 231 7.54 21.98 6.74
C HIS A 231 6.82 21.70 8.06
N LEU A 232 7.44 20.95 8.95
CA LEU A 232 6.85 20.65 10.26
C LEU A 232 6.58 21.94 11.06
N MET A 233 7.55 22.84 11.15
CA MET A 233 7.43 24.13 11.87
C MET A 233 6.35 25.03 11.28
N ARG A 234 6.13 24.96 9.94
CA ARG A 234 5.12 25.75 9.26
C ARG A 234 3.70 25.25 9.50
N VAL A 235 3.50 23.95 9.63
CA VAL A 235 2.17 23.33 9.75
C VAL A 235 1.78 22.98 11.18
N CYS A 236 2.77 22.86 12.09
CA CYS A 236 2.58 22.69 13.52
C CYS A 236 3.24 23.87 14.24
N PRO A 237 2.57 25.04 14.34
CA PRO A 237 3.10 26.14 15.13
C PRO A 237 3.34 25.67 16.56
N LEU A 238 4.53 25.91 17.07
CA LEU A 238 4.88 25.64 18.46
C LEU A 238 4.01 26.54 19.36
N PRO A 239 3.50 26.04 20.47
CA PRO A 239 2.76 26.85 21.44
C PRO A 239 3.60 27.97 22.03
#